data_eae89cf231bc78f8b812f13fe0e11763
#
_entry.id   eae89cf231bc78f8b812f13fe0e11763
#
_cell.length_a   1.000
_cell.length_b   1.000
_cell.length_c   1.000
_cell.angle_alpha   90.00
_cell.angle_beta   90.00
_cell.angle_gamma   90.00
#
_symmetry.space_group_name_H-M   'P 1'
#
loop_
_entity.id
_entity.type
_entity.pdbx_description
1 polymer ?
#
loop_
_entity_poly.entity_id
_entity_poly.type
_entity_poly.pdbx_seq_one_letter_code
_entity_poly.pdbx_strand_id
1 'polypeptide(L)'
;MTTVTTFDLTGHRVLIPGGTGAVGEGVVRAFLTAGAEVIVPTRSEGRSTEFRSLLGDAADEHLHLIVHDYTTFAGAKDLVEQIVRFRGGLDSVVAPIGGWWQGGLLTEISEDDWASAFTELATTHLAILRAALPHLAAKGAYTVIVGDSATRPVPGSGLVSMEQAALLMMQRVAAAESGESRRVFTLVLGQVTSRLAEGTVTVGDVGRVAVAISGTTAPSGSVGVHDAGEAESAIAALREAARA
;
A
#
# COMPACT_ATOMS: atom_id res chain seq x y z
N MET A 1 19.76 23.38 6.68
CA MET A 1 18.29 23.13 6.60
C MET A 1 18.01 22.55 5.23
N THR A 2 17.86 21.25 5.13
CA THR A 2 17.52 20.59 3.85
C THR A 2 16.04 20.88 3.59
N THR A 3 15.76 21.61 2.54
CA THR A 3 14.38 21.90 2.11
C THR A 3 13.72 20.57 1.77
N VAL A 4 12.84 20.06 2.64
CA VAL A 4 12.01 18.91 2.32
C VAL A 4 11.07 19.37 1.21
N THR A 5 11.42 19.05 -0.03
CA THR A 5 10.57 19.34 -1.17
C THR A 5 9.37 18.37 -1.07
N THR A 6 8.27 18.86 -0.57
CA THR A 6 7.00 18.12 -0.53
C THR A 6 6.47 17.93 -1.95
N PHE A 7 5.94 16.75 -2.25
CA PHE A 7 5.16 16.55 -3.47
C PHE A 7 3.80 17.20 -3.27
N ASP A 8 3.35 17.97 -4.23
CA ASP A 8 1.98 18.48 -4.29
C ASP A 8 1.14 17.47 -5.09
N LEU A 9 0.19 16.84 -4.41
CA LEU A 9 -0.76 15.88 -4.97
C LEU A 9 -2.19 16.42 -4.96
N THR A 10 -2.37 17.75 -4.97
CA THR A 10 -3.69 18.37 -5.01
C THR A 10 -4.52 17.83 -6.18
N GLY A 11 -5.71 17.30 -5.88
CA GLY A 11 -6.60 16.67 -6.85
C GLY A 11 -6.21 15.24 -7.27
N HIS A 12 -5.10 14.69 -6.77
CA HIS A 12 -4.69 13.31 -7.00
C HIS A 12 -5.53 12.34 -6.17
N ARG A 13 -6.15 11.37 -6.79
CA ARG A 13 -7.05 10.40 -6.15
C ARG A 13 -6.31 9.11 -5.86
N VAL A 14 -6.16 8.80 -4.58
CA VAL A 14 -5.48 7.59 -4.13
C VAL A 14 -6.42 6.66 -3.38
N LEU A 15 -6.46 5.39 -3.78
CA LEU A 15 -7.13 4.31 -3.07
C LEU A 15 -6.13 3.60 -2.16
N ILE A 16 -6.45 3.50 -0.85
CA ILE A 16 -5.57 2.88 0.15
C ILE A 16 -6.33 1.74 0.85
N PRO A 17 -6.47 0.56 0.22
CA PRO A 17 -7.01 -0.63 0.87
C PRO A 17 -6.04 -1.10 1.97
N GLY A 18 -6.56 -1.33 3.18
CA GLY A 18 -5.71 -1.54 4.37
C GLY A 18 -5.27 -0.25 5.05
N GLY A 19 -5.73 0.91 4.60
CA GLY A 19 -5.37 2.24 5.13
C GLY A 19 -5.66 2.43 6.63
N THR A 20 -6.60 1.68 7.20
CA THR A 20 -6.89 1.71 8.65
C THR A 20 -5.90 0.89 9.49
N GLY A 21 -4.99 0.15 8.87
CA GLY A 21 -3.92 -0.61 9.53
C GLY A 21 -2.82 0.30 10.07
N ALA A 22 -1.86 -0.29 10.81
CA ALA A 22 -0.78 0.47 11.44
C ALA A 22 0.12 1.17 10.41
N VAL A 23 0.53 0.49 9.35
CA VAL A 23 1.31 1.08 8.24
C VAL A 23 0.43 2.00 7.39
N GLY A 24 -0.81 1.58 7.14
CA GLY A 24 -1.78 2.33 6.34
C GLY A 24 -2.08 3.71 6.91
N GLU A 25 -2.12 3.86 8.23
CA GLU A 25 -2.29 5.16 8.90
C GLU A 25 -1.23 6.17 8.46
N GLY A 26 0.05 5.77 8.46
CA GLY A 26 1.14 6.65 8.03
C GLY A 26 1.04 7.03 6.55
N VAL A 27 0.64 6.08 5.71
CA VAL A 27 0.39 6.32 4.27
C VAL A 27 -0.75 7.33 4.10
N VAL A 28 -1.89 7.12 4.77
CA VAL A 28 -3.04 8.04 4.71
C VAL A 28 -2.65 9.45 5.13
N ARG A 29 -1.97 9.61 6.28
CA ARG A 29 -1.50 10.93 6.76
C ARG A 29 -0.58 11.63 5.75
N ALA A 30 0.33 10.88 5.13
CA ALA A 30 1.27 11.45 4.15
C ALA A 30 0.55 11.94 2.89
N PHE A 31 -0.40 11.18 2.37
CA PHE A 31 -1.18 11.60 1.20
C PHE A 31 -2.10 12.78 1.49
N LEU A 32 -2.77 12.82 2.65
CA LEU A 32 -3.54 13.99 3.09
C LEU A 32 -2.64 15.24 3.20
N THR A 33 -1.47 15.10 3.82
CA THR A 33 -0.49 16.20 3.92
C THR A 33 -0.02 16.68 2.54
N ALA A 34 0.02 15.80 1.54
CA ALA A 34 0.35 16.15 0.15
C ALA A 34 -0.84 16.74 -0.64
N GLY A 35 -2.03 16.89 -0.04
CA GLY A 35 -3.23 17.46 -0.65
C GLY A 35 -4.03 16.50 -1.53
N ALA A 36 -3.80 15.19 -1.42
CA ALA A 36 -4.50 14.20 -2.23
C ALA A 36 -5.91 13.91 -1.72
N GLU A 37 -6.82 13.53 -2.63
CA GLU A 37 -8.11 12.91 -2.32
C GLU A 37 -7.87 11.45 -1.91
N VAL A 38 -7.98 11.15 -0.62
CA VAL A 38 -7.62 9.87 -0.04
C VAL A 38 -8.85 9.00 0.20
N ILE A 39 -8.94 7.86 -0.47
CA ILE A 39 -10.06 6.95 -0.41
C ILE A 39 -9.62 5.69 0.37
N VAL A 40 -10.26 5.43 1.50
CA VAL A 40 -9.93 4.30 2.38
C VAL A 40 -11.18 3.42 2.57
N PRO A 41 -11.18 2.20 2.02
CA PRO A 41 -12.25 1.26 2.31
C PRO A 41 -12.09 0.69 3.71
N THR A 42 -13.21 0.57 4.42
CA THR A 42 -13.30 -0.01 5.77
C THR A 42 -14.34 -1.12 5.78
N ARG A 43 -14.22 -2.08 6.70
CA ARG A 43 -15.17 -3.20 6.79
C ARG A 43 -16.40 -2.90 7.65
N SER A 44 -16.42 -1.75 8.36
CA SER A 44 -17.56 -1.36 9.19
C SER A 44 -17.55 0.15 9.52
N GLU A 45 -18.72 0.70 9.86
CA GLU A 45 -18.88 2.07 10.35
C GLU A 45 -18.10 2.34 11.65
N GLY A 46 -18.07 1.36 12.56
CA GLY A 46 -17.27 1.46 13.79
C GLY A 46 -15.78 1.69 13.47
N ARG A 47 -15.24 0.93 12.53
CA ARG A 47 -13.85 1.09 12.07
C ARG A 47 -13.59 2.45 11.41
N SER A 48 -14.56 2.95 10.64
CA SER A 48 -14.49 4.30 10.05
C SER A 48 -14.41 5.38 11.12
N THR A 49 -15.27 5.29 12.13
CA THR A 49 -15.33 6.25 13.25
C THR A 49 -14.03 6.22 14.08
N GLU A 50 -13.55 5.04 14.43
CA GLU A 50 -12.30 4.85 15.16
C GLU A 50 -11.11 5.44 14.38
N PHE A 51 -11.04 5.16 13.08
CA PHE A 51 -9.93 5.63 12.26
C PHE A 51 -9.96 7.14 12.08
N ARG A 52 -11.13 7.76 11.89
CA ARG A 52 -11.28 9.21 11.84
C ARG A 52 -10.82 9.86 13.14
N SER A 53 -11.21 9.28 14.29
CA SER A 53 -10.79 9.76 15.61
C SER A 53 -9.26 9.61 15.81
N LEU A 54 -8.66 8.53 15.31
CA LEU A 54 -7.22 8.29 15.37
C LEU A 54 -6.44 9.32 14.55
N LEU A 55 -6.94 9.72 13.40
CA LEU A 55 -6.32 10.73 12.55
C LEU A 55 -6.42 12.14 13.16
N GLY A 56 -7.47 12.42 13.95
CA GLY A 56 -7.70 13.74 14.55
C GLY A 56 -7.80 14.83 13.48
N ASP A 57 -7.08 15.93 13.65
CA ASP A 57 -7.10 17.09 12.74
C ASP A 57 -6.61 16.77 11.31
N ALA A 58 -5.92 15.65 11.10
CA ALA A 58 -5.56 15.19 9.76
C ALA A 58 -6.74 14.58 8.97
N ALA A 59 -7.86 14.29 9.63
CA ALA A 59 -9.07 13.76 9.00
C ALA A 59 -9.94 14.91 8.42
N ASP A 60 -9.44 15.57 7.41
CA ASP A 60 -10.09 16.69 6.73
C ASP A 60 -11.13 16.24 5.66
N GLU A 61 -11.55 17.18 4.81
CA GLU A 61 -12.53 16.97 3.74
C GLU A 61 -12.03 16.10 2.58
N HIS A 62 -10.70 15.92 2.45
CA HIS A 62 -10.08 15.07 1.43
C HIS A 62 -10.05 13.60 1.84
N LEU A 63 -10.43 13.25 3.08
CA LEU A 63 -10.52 11.86 3.55
C LEU A 63 -11.91 11.27 3.30
N HIS A 64 -11.96 10.25 2.45
CA HIS A 64 -13.17 9.51 2.08
C HIS A 64 -13.13 8.08 2.62
N LEU A 65 -13.85 7.83 3.71
CA LEU A 65 -14.01 6.48 4.28
C LEU A 65 -15.24 5.82 3.65
N ILE A 66 -15.07 4.63 3.05
CA ILE A 66 -16.13 3.88 2.39
C ILE A 66 -16.28 2.53 3.09
N VAL A 67 -17.45 2.25 3.65
CA VAL A 67 -17.73 0.91 4.20
C VAL A 67 -18.02 -0.04 3.06
N HIS A 68 -17.08 -0.95 2.82
CA HIS A 68 -17.13 -1.88 1.72
C HIS A 68 -16.25 -3.11 1.97
N ASP A 69 -16.74 -4.30 1.63
CA ASP A 69 -15.93 -5.51 1.61
C ASP A 69 -15.24 -5.66 0.25
N TYR A 70 -13.94 -5.51 0.24
CA TYR A 70 -13.08 -5.62 -0.94
C TYR A 70 -12.19 -6.88 -0.94
N THR A 71 -12.47 -7.83 -0.05
CA THR A 71 -11.64 -9.03 0.12
C THR A 71 -11.88 -10.08 -0.96
N THR A 72 -12.96 -9.93 -1.73
CA THR A 72 -13.30 -10.83 -2.84
C THR A 72 -13.13 -10.14 -4.20
N PHE A 73 -13.03 -10.93 -5.27
CA PHE A 73 -12.97 -10.39 -6.64
C PHE A 73 -14.18 -9.53 -7.01
N ALA A 74 -15.38 -9.95 -6.57
CA ALA A 74 -16.61 -9.20 -6.82
C ALA A 74 -16.65 -7.90 -6.02
N GLY A 75 -16.32 -7.96 -4.72
CA GLY A 75 -16.29 -6.79 -3.85
C GLY A 75 -15.23 -5.77 -4.27
N ALA A 76 -14.02 -6.22 -4.60
CA ALA A 76 -12.97 -5.31 -5.11
C ALA A 76 -13.40 -4.61 -6.42
N LYS A 77 -14.04 -5.35 -7.32
CA LYS A 77 -14.58 -4.78 -8.58
C LYS A 77 -15.64 -3.72 -8.30
N ASP A 78 -16.63 -4.03 -7.45
CA ASP A 78 -17.71 -3.11 -7.10
C ASP A 78 -17.18 -1.84 -6.43
N LEU A 79 -16.24 -1.97 -5.48
CA LEU A 79 -15.57 -0.83 -4.85
C LEU A 79 -14.93 0.09 -5.89
N VAL A 80 -14.13 -0.45 -6.80
CA VAL A 80 -13.41 0.35 -7.79
C VAL A 80 -14.37 1.01 -8.78
N GLU A 81 -15.40 0.29 -9.24
CA GLU A 81 -16.45 0.87 -10.12
C GLU A 81 -17.20 2.00 -9.42
N GLN A 82 -17.49 1.87 -8.13
CA GLN A 82 -18.10 2.92 -7.34
C GLN A 82 -17.18 4.16 -7.27
N ILE A 83 -15.89 3.98 -6.98
CA ILE A 83 -14.91 5.07 -6.93
C ILE A 83 -14.82 5.77 -8.30
N VAL A 84 -14.65 5.03 -9.38
CA VAL A 84 -14.55 5.60 -10.73
C VAL A 84 -15.80 6.41 -11.09
N ARG A 85 -16.99 5.89 -10.75
CA ARG A 85 -18.26 6.58 -11.02
C ARG A 85 -18.41 7.89 -10.24
N PHE A 86 -18.04 7.90 -8.96
CA PHE A 86 -18.29 9.06 -8.08
C PHE A 86 -17.12 10.03 -7.99
N ARG A 87 -15.89 9.59 -8.29
CA ARG A 87 -14.67 10.40 -8.21
C ARG A 87 -14.00 10.65 -9.57
N GLY A 88 -14.50 10.03 -10.64
CA GLY A 88 -14.02 10.24 -12.00
C GLY A 88 -12.74 9.48 -12.36
N GLY A 89 -12.22 8.59 -11.51
CA GLY A 89 -11.04 7.75 -11.76
C GLY A 89 -10.15 7.56 -10.55
N LEU A 90 -8.98 6.94 -10.79
CA LEU A 90 -7.91 6.71 -9.82
C LEU A 90 -6.57 7.13 -10.43
N ASP A 91 -5.73 7.78 -9.63
CA ASP A 91 -4.39 8.18 -10.04
C ASP A 91 -3.33 7.27 -9.38
N SER A 92 -3.60 6.78 -8.17
CA SER A 92 -2.75 5.80 -7.49
C SER A 92 -3.55 4.81 -6.65
N VAL A 93 -2.92 3.66 -6.41
CA VAL A 93 -3.30 2.71 -5.36
C VAL A 93 -2.09 2.42 -4.50
N VAL A 94 -2.23 2.47 -3.18
CA VAL A 94 -1.22 1.98 -2.24
C VAL A 94 -1.88 0.94 -1.35
N ALA A 95 -1.37 -0.29 -1.37
CA ALA A 95 -2.00 -1.45 -0.75
C ALA A 95 -1.19 -2.01 0.45
N PRO A 96 -1.26 -1.37 1.64
CA PRO A 96 -0.73 -1.90 2.89
C PRO A 96 -1.68 -2.95 3.50
N ILE A 97 -2.05 -3.95 2.69
CA ILE A 97 -2.95 -5.03 3.11
C ILE A 97 -2.12 -6.11 3.80
N GLY A 98 -2.63 -6.66 4.89
CA GLY A 98 -2.01 -7.76 5.61
C GLY A 98 -1.70 -7.41 7.05
N GLY A 99 -0.79 -8.19 7.62
CA GLY A 99 -0.34 -8.06 9.00
C GLY A 99 0.76 -9.08 9.28
N TRP A 100 1.36 -8.98 10.45
CA TRP A 100 2.30 -9.99 10.89
C TRP A 100 1.53 -11.21 11.39
N TRP A 101 1.95 -12.39 10.93
CA TRP A 101 1.50 -13.68 11.43
C TRP A 101 2.72 -14.47 11.90
N GLN A 102 2.63 -15.10 13.04
CA GLN A 102 3.63 -16.01 13.59
C GLN A 102 2.93 -17.23 14.15
N GLY A 103 3.40 -18.40 13.77
CA GLY A 103 2.87 -19.70 14.21
C GLY A 103 4.00 -20.72 14.37
N GLY A 104 3.69 -21.98 14.08
CA GLY A 104 4.62 -23.09 14.14
C GLY A 104 5.54 -23.21 12.92
N LEU A 105 6.23 -24.35 12.86
CA LEU A 105 7.02 -24.72 11.68
C LEU A 105 6.08 -24.99 10.49
N LEU A 106 6.58 -24.88 9.25
CA LEU A 106 5.78 -25.15 8.05
C LEU A 106 5.16 -26.55 8.03
N THR A 107 5.78 -27.52 8.71
CA THR A 107 5.27 -28.88 8.85
C THR A 107 4.13 -29.04 9.87
N GLU A 108 3.83 -27.98 10.62
CA GLU A 108 2.83 -27.94 11.70
C GLU A 108 1.67 -26.96 11.40
N ILE A 109 1.68 -26.35 10.22
CA ILE A 109 0.65 -25.39 9.77
C ILE A 109 -0.70 -26.10 9.61
N SER A 110 -1.75 -25.49 10.16
CA SER A 110 -3.13 -25.93 9.95
C SER A 110 -3.72 -25.38 8.64
N GLU A 111 -4.82 -25.97 8.18
CA GLU A 111 -5.58 -25.43 7.04
C GLU A 111 -6.14 -24.01 7.31
N ASP A 112 -6.52 -23.74 8.56
CA ASP A 112 -7.01 -22.42 8.98
C ASP A 112 -5.89 -21.36 8.94
N ASP A 113 -4.68 -21.72 9.38
CA ASP A 113 -3.50 -20.86 9.24
C ASP A 113 -3.21 -20.56 7.77
N TRP A 114 -3.21 -21.60 6.93
CA TRP A 114 -3.01 -21.46 5.49
C TRP A 114 -4.06 -20.57 4.85
N ALA A 115 -5.33 -20.75 5.20
CA ALA A 115 -6.43 -19.93 4.68
C ALA A 115 -6.24 -18.46 5.07
N SER A 116 -6.06 -18.18 6.36
CA SER A 116 -6.05 -16.80 6.89
C SER A 116 -4.75 -16.04 6.58
N ALA A 117 -3.58 -16.69 6.73
CA ALA A 117 -2.29 -16.03 6.60
C ALA A 117 -1.69 -16.08 5.18
N PHE A 118 -2.27 -16.85 4.27
CA PHE A 118 -1.82 -16.91 2.88
C PHE A 118 -2.97 -16.68 1.90
N THR A 119 -3.97 -17.59 1.88
CA THR A 119 -4.97 -17.60 0.81
C THR A 119 -5.83 -16.34 0.79
N GLU A 120 -6.34 -15.91 1.94
CA GLU A 120 -7.20 -14.72 2.04
C GLU A 120 -6.42 -13.44 1.70
N LEU A 121 -5.18 -13.32 2.17
CA LEU A 121 -4.34 -12.15 1.91
C LEU A 121 -3.94 -12.08 0.43
N ALA A 122 -3.41 -13.16 -0.13
CA ALA A 122 -3.04 -13.22 -1.54
C ALA A 122 -4.23 -12.97 -2.46
N THR A 123 -5.42 -13.52 -2.11
CA THR A 123 -6.67 -13.28 -2.84
C THR A 123 -7.06 -11.81 -2.80
N THR A 124 -7.00 -11.17 -1.64
CA THR A 124 -7.36 -9.75 -1.48
C THR A 124 -6.44 -8.85 -2.31
N HIS A 125 -5.12 -9.09 -2.26
CA HIS A 125 -4.16 -8.34 -3.07
C HIS A 125 -4.43 -8.48 -4.57
N LEU A 126 -4.62 -9.71 -5.06
CA LEU A 126 -4.92 -9.95 -6.47
C LEU A 126 -6.27 -9.35 -6.89
N ALA A 127 -7.29 -9.44 -6.03
CA ALA A 127 -8.62 -8.89 -6.30
C ALA A 127 -8.56 -7.36 -6.49
N ILE A 128 -7.89 -6.63 -5.60
CA ILE A 128 -7.69 -5.18 -5.70
C ILE A 128 -6.83 -4.81 -6.93
N LEU A 129 -5.71 -5.48 -7.15
CA LEU A 129 -4.86 -5.22 -8.30
C LEU A 129 -5.65 -5.39 -9.61
N ARG A 130 -6.33 -6.53 -9.77
CA ARG A 130 -7.15 -6.83 -10.94
C ARG A 130 -8.26 -5.80 -11.18
N ALA A 131 -8.91 -5.33 -10.11
CA ALA A 131 -9.97 -4.35 -10.20
C ALA A 131 -9.44 -2.94 -10.51
N ALA A 132 -8.38 -2.49 -9.83
CA ALA A 132 -7.94 -1.11 -9.86
C ALA A 132 -6.98 -0.78 -11.01
N LEU A 133 -6.05 -1.69 -11.35
CA LEU A 133 -4.99 -1.42 -12.32
C LEU A 133 -5.50 -0.95 -13.70
N PRO A 134 -6.58 -1.53 -14.28
CA PRO A 134 -7.14 -1.05 -15.55
C PRO A 134 -7.73 0.36 -15.49
N HIS A 135 -8.15 0.81 -14.30
CA HIS A 135 -8.81 2.10 -14.07
C HIS A 135 -7.86 3.21 -13.60
N LEU A 136 -6.59 2.91 -13.40
CA LEU A 136 -5.60 3.94 -13.12
C LEU A 136 -5.44 4.89 -14.30
N ALA A 137 -5.21 6.15 -14.01
CA ALA A 137 -4.83 7.16 -15.01
C ALA A 137 -3.57 6.73 -15.79
N ALA A 138 -3.34 7.32 -16.94
CA ALA A 138 -2.10 7.10 -17.70
C ALA A 138 -0.89 7.45 -16.81
N LYS A 139 0.09 6.54 -16.75
CA LYS A 139 1.25 6.63 -15.83
C LYS A 139 0.87 6.59 -14.34
N GLY A 140 -0.36 6.26 -13.99
CA GLY A 140 -0.78 6.03 -12.61
C GLY A 140 0.03 4.90 -11.93
N ALA A 141 0.14 4.94 -10.61
CA ALA A 141 0.98 4.02 -9.84
C ALA A 141 0.16 3.05 -8.98
N TYR A 142 0.47 1.78 -9.04
CA TYR A 142 0.02 0.76 -8.08
C TYR A 142 1.18 0.33 -7.20
N THR A 143 1.08 0.46 -5.89
CA THR A 143 2.13 0.10 -4.94
C THR A 143 1.65 -1.00 -3.99
N VAL A 144 2.31 -2.15 -4.03
CA VAL A 144 2.15 -3.21 -3.02
C VAL A 144 3.15 -2.96 -1.90
N ILE A 145 2.73 -3.06 -0.65
CA ILE A 145 3.63 -2.99 0.51
C ILE A 145 3.85 -4.38 1.07
N VAL A 146 5.11 -4.77 1.23
CA VAL A 146 5.55 -6.03 1.82
C VAL A 146 6.68 -5.78 2.81
N GLY A 147 6.95 -6.74 3.69
CA GLY A 147 8.12 -6.71 4.57
C GLY A 147 9.30 -7.47 3.99
N ASP A 148 10.44 -7.37 4.63
CA ASP A 148 11.69 -8.08 4.32
C ASP A 148 11.53 -9.60 4.28
N SER A 149 10.53 -10.16 4.98
CA SER A 149 10.19 -11.58 4.93
C SER A 149 9.83 -12.08 3.52
N ALA A 150 9.54 -11.17 2.58
CA ALA A 150 9.38 -11.49 1.16
C ALA A 150 10.69 -11.98 0.50
N THR A 151 11.84 -11.60 1.03
CA THR A 151 13.17 -11.89 0.46
C THR A 151 14.06 -12.71 1.38
N ARG A 152 13.75 -12.76 2.67
CA ARG A 152 14.50 -13.48 3.69
C ARG A 152 13.59 -14.44 4.46
N PRO A 153 14.02 -15.69 4.70
CA PRO A 153 13.22 -16.65 5.46
C PRO A 153 13.14 -16.22 6.93
N VAL A 154 11.93 -16.26 7.49
CA VAL A 154 11.67 -16.02 8.90
C VAL A 154 11.08 -17.29 9.52
N PRO A 155 11.87 -18.11 10.25
CA PRO A 155 11.36 -19.28 10.92
C PRO A 155 10.17 -18.95 11.85
N GLY A 156 9.10 -19.76 11.80
CA GLY A 156 7.86 -19.52 12.54
C GLY A 156 6.91 -18.48 11.89
N SER A 157 7.33 -17.83 10.81
CA SER A 157 6.48 -16.91 10.01
C SER A 157 6.52 -17.28 8.52
N GLY A 158 6.61 -18.57 8.23
CA GLY A 158 6.76 -19.08 6.87
C GLY A 158 5.61 -18.70 5.94
N LEU A 159 4.37 -18.65 6.41
CA LEU A 159 3.21 -18.28 5.59
C LEU A 159 3.29 -16.83 5.14
N VAL A 160 3.65 -15.90 6.02
CA VAL A 160 3.87 -14.50 5.66
C VAL A 160 5.02 -14.35 4.66
N SER A 161 6.13 -15.06 4.88
CA SER A 161 7.26 -15.04 3.95
C SER A 161 6.86 -15.53 2.55
N MET A 162 6.09 -16.60 2.47
CA MET A 162 5.60 -17.17 1.20
C MET A 162 4.59 -16.24 0.52
N GLU A 163 3.62 -15.70 1.27
CA GLU A 163 2.62 -14.78 0.75
C GLU A 163 3.30 -13.52 0.18
N GLN A 164 4.18 -12.89 0.94
CA GLN A 164 4.87 -11.68 0.52
C GLN A 164 5.83 -11.92 -0.65
N ALA A 165 6.47 -13.09 -0.74
CA ALA A 165 7.25 -13.48 -1.91
C ALA A 165 6.37 -13.66 -3.15
N ALA A 166 5.16 -14.21 -3.00
CA ALA A 166 4.18 -14.29 -4.10
C ALA A 166 3.75 -12.88 -4.56
N LEU A 167 3.58 -11.92 -3.64
CA LEU A 167 3.27 -10.52 -3.99
C LEU A 167 4.40 -9.83 -4.74
N LEU A 168 5.67 -10.11 -4.42
CA LEU A 168 6.81 -9.62 -5.21
C LEU A 168 6.74 -10.12 -6.66
N MET A 169 6.41 -11.38 -6.86
CA MET A 169 6.26 -11.93 -8.22
C MET A 169 5.02 -11.37 -8.91
N MET A 170 3.90 -11.22 -8.21
CA MET A 170 2.69 -10.58 -8.73
C MET A 170 2.99 -9.17 -9.26
N GLN A 171 3.74 -8.36 -8.52
CA GLN A 171 4.15 -7.02 -8.95
C GLN A 171 4.97 -7.08 -10.25
N ARG A 172 5.96 -7.97 -10.35
CA ARG A 172 6.82 -8.11 -11.54
C ARG A 172 6.01 -8.50 -12.78
N VAL A 173 5.08 -9.44 -12.63
CA VAL A 173 4.19 -9.87 -13.71
C VAL A 173 3.29 -8.72 -14.14
N ALA A 174 2.63 -8.05 -13.18
CA ALA A 174 1.75 -6.93 -13.48
C ALA A 174 2.49 -5.75 -14.13
N ALA A 175 3.74 -5.47 -13.72
CA ALA A 175 4.58 -4.46 -14.36
C ALA A 175 4.92 -4.83 -15.81
N ALA A 176 5.29 -6.10 -16.07
CA ALA A 176 5.59 -6.58 -17.42
C ALA A 176 4.35 -6.53 -18.34
N GLU A 177 3.19 -6.93 -17.83
CA GLU A 177 1.92 -6.90 -18.59
C GLU A 177 1.42 -5.47 -18.85
N SER A 178 1.68 -4.53 -17.94
CA SER A 178 1.27 -3.11 -18.06
C SER A 178 2.19 -2.32 -19.01
N GLY A 179 3.41 -2.76 -19.22
CA GLY A 179 4.41 -2.04 -19.99
C GLY A 179 4.61 -0.62 -19.44
N GLU A 180 4.53 0.39 -20.30
CA GLU A 180 4.65 1.79 -19.91
C GLU A 180 3.32 2.49 -19.57
N SER A 181 2.19 1.80 -19.74
CA SER A 181 0.86 2.40 -19.58
C SER A 181 0.51 2.68 -18.11
N ARG A 182 0.94 1.80 -17.22
CA ARG A 182 0.76 1.88 -15.76
C ARG A 182 2.05 1.50 -15.07
N ARG A 183 2.27 2.04 -13.89
CA ARG A 183 3.47 1.76 -13.09
C ARG A 183 3.10 0.89 -11.90
N VAL A 184 3.84 -0.19 -11.70
CA VAL A 184 3.58 -1.13 -10.60
C VAL A 184 4.84 -1.26 -9.74
N PHE A 185 4.70 -0.98 -8.46
CA PHE A 185 5.81 -0.97 -7.50
C PHE A 185 5.59 -1.97 -6.37
N THR A 186 6.69 -2.45 -5.83
CA THR A 186 6.73 -3.02 -4.48
C THR A 186 7.52 -2.10 -3.58
N LEU A 187 6.97 -1.78 -2.41
CA LEU A 187 7.68 -1.12 -1.31
C LEU A 187 8.00 -2.19 -0.27
N VAL A 188 9.30 -2.52 -0.14
CA VAL A 188 9.80 -3.56 0.77
C VAL A 188 10.29 -2.90 2.05
N LEU A 189 9.67 -3.24 3.18
CA LEU A 189 9.92 -2.58 4.46
C LEU A 189 10.77 -3.43 5.39
N GLY A 190 11.69 -2.78 6.09
CA GLY A 190 12.26 -3.29 7.32
C GLY A 190 11.24 -3.33 8.46
N GLN A 191 11.70 -3.44 9.70
CA GLN A 191 10.82 -3.37 10.88
C GLN A 191 10.24 -1.97 11.02
N VAL A 192 8.90 -1.87 11.02
CA VAL A 192 8.19 -0.59 11.02
C VAL A 192 7.85 -0.16 12.44
N THR A 193 8.27 1.04 12.83
CA THR A 193 7.78 1.73 14.03
C THR A 193 6.38 2.27 13.77
N SER A 194 5.43 1.79 14.54
CA SER A 194 4.02 2.15 14.48
C SER A 194 3.43 2.23 15.88
N ARG A 195 2.14 2.52 16.00
CA ARG A 195 1.43 2.43 17.30
C ARG A 195 1.39 1.02 17.90
N LEU A 196 1.76 -0.02 17.13
CA LEU A 196 1.69 -1.42 17.55
C LEU A 196 3.07 -2.05 17.78
N ALA A 197 4.14 -1.48 17.24
CA ALA A 197 5.49 -2.06 17.28
C ALA A 197 6.57 -0.99 17.16
N GLU A 198 7.75 -1.27 17.69
CA GLU A 198 8.96 -0.50 17.46
C GLU A 198 9.77 -1.13 16.30
N GLY A 199 10.49 -0.29 15.56
CA GLY A 199 11.28 -0.69 14.41
C GLY A 199 12.28 0.39 14.00
N THR A 200 12.86 0.24 12.83
CA THR A 200 13.91 1.13 12.28
C THR A 200 13.38 2.13 11.24
N VAL A 201 12.22 1.86 10.67
CA VAL A 201 11.54 2.76 9.72
C VAL A 201 10.21 3.22 10.30
N THR A 202 9.89 4.49 10.22
CA THR A 202 8.62 5.01 10.73
C THR A 202 7.50 4.87 9.69
N VAL A 203 6.24 4.80 10.15
CA VAL A 203 5.08 4.84 9.24
C VAL A 203 5.03 6.13 8.41
N GLY A 204 5.59 7.22 8.93
CA GLY A 204 5.74 8.48 8.20
C GLY A 204 6.74 8.36 7.05
N ASP A 205 7.88 7.66 7.23
CA ASP A 205 8.85 7.39 6.17
C ASP A 205 8.22 6.57 5.05
N VAL A 206 7.50 5.51 5.41
CA VAL A 206 6.73 4.68 4.45
C VAL A 206 5.77 5.54 3.64
N GLY A 207 5.00 6.40 4.31
CA GLY A 207 4.06 7.32 3.67
C GLY A 207 4.74 8.29 2.71
N ARG A 208 5.88 8.89 3.08
CA ARG A 208 6.64 9.82 2.23
C ARG A 208 7.17 9.14 0.96
N VAL A 209 7.66 7.90 1.07
CA VAL A 209 8.12 7.14 -0.10
C VAL A 209 6.94 6.77 -1.01
N ALA A 210 5.80 6.36 -0.44
CA ALA A 210 4.59 6.07 -1.23
C ALA A 210 4.07 7.32 -1.98
N VAL A 211 4.10 8.49 -1.34
CA VAL A 211 3.81 9.78 -1.97
C VAL A 211 4.79 10.08 -3.11
N ALA A 212 6.10 9.84 -2.91
CA ALA A 212 7.11 10.03 -3.95
C ALA A 212 6.91 9.10 -5.16
N ILE A 213 6.56 7.83 -4.94
CA ILE A 213 6.19 6.90 -6.02
C ILE A 213 5.01 7.44 -6.82
N SER A 214 3.98 7.93 -6.14
CA SER A 214 2.76 8.45 -6.79
C SER A 214 3.00 9.76 -7.50
N GLY A 215 3.81 10.67 -6.92
CA GLY A 215 4.06 12.02 -7.42
C GLY A 215 5.18 12.12 -8.48
N THR A 216 5.82 11.02 -8.87
CA THR A 216 6.85 10.99 -9.91
C THR A 216 6.38 10.17 -11.11
N THR A 217 7.19 10.15 -12.18
CA THR A 217 7.00 9.29 -13.36
C THR A 217 8.05 8.18 -13.43
N ALA A 218 8.75 7.90 -12.33
CA ALA A 218 9.73 6.83 -12.26
C ALA A 218 9.15 5.49 -12.75
N PRO A 219 9.91 4.66 -13.48
CA PRO A 219 9.42 3.39 -14.01
C PRO A 219 9.10 2.39 -12.90
N SER A 220 8.29 1.37 -13.23
CA SER A 220 7.94 0.26 -12.32
C SER A 220 9.18 -0.37 -11.69
N GLY A 221 9.08 -0.77 -10.42
CA GLY A 221 10.22 -1.37 -9.73
C GLY A 221 9.94 -1.76 -8.27
N SER A 222 11.02 -2.12 -7.60
CA SER A 222 11.00 -2.42 -6.17
C SER A 222 11.83 -1.38 -5.42
N VAL A 223 11.29 -0.85 -4.34
CA VAL A 223 11.90 0.16 -3.49
C VAL A 223 12.04 -0.42 -2.08
N GLY A 224 13.27 -0.55 -1.58
CA GLY A 224 13.54 -0.98 -0.21
C GLY A 224 13.61 0.22 0.73
N VAL A 225 13.07 0.07 1.94
CA VAL A 225 13.15 1.07 3.01
C VAL A 225 13.27 0.36 4.35
N HIS A 226 14.47 0.38 4.92
CA HIS A 226 14.78 -0.30 6.18
C HIS A 226 15.08 0.67 7.31
N ASP A 227 15.34 1.95 6.98
CA ASP A 227 15.53 3.04 7.92
C ASP A 227 15.20 4.41 7.27
N ALA A 228 15.30 5.48 8.05
CA ALA A 228 15.02 6.84 7.58
C ALA A 228 16.01 7.32 6.49
N GLY A 229 17.27 6.89 6.53
CA GLY A 229 18.27 7.24 5.52
C GLY A 229 17.99 6.61 4.17
N GLU A 230 17.55 5.35 4.17
CA GLU A 230 17.09 4.66 2.97
C GLU A 230 15.81 5.28 2.40
N ALA A 231 14.88 5.74 3.25
CA ALA A 231 13.69 6.46 2.80
C ALA A 231 14.05 7.74 2.03
N GLU A 232 14.98 8.56 2.55
CA GLU A 232 15.45 9.77 1.85
C GLU A 232 16.16 9.43 0.54
N SER A 233 17.01 8.40 0.55
CA SER A 233 17.71 7.92 -0.64
C SER A 233 16.76 7.42 -1.72
N ALA A 234 15.73 6.67 -1.33
CA ALA A 234 14.68 6.19 -2.22
C ALA A 234 13.88 7.33 -2.87
N ILE A 235 13.50 8.35 -2.08
CA ILE A 235 12.81 9.54 -2.59
C ILE A 235 13.70 10.28 -3.61
N ALA A 236 15.00 10.44 -3.33
CA ALA A 236 15.92 11.09 -4.24
C ALA A 236 16.05 10.30 -5.56
N ALA A 237 16.22 8.97 -5.48
CA ALA A 237 16.32 8.10 -6.65
C ALA A 237 15.05 8.11 -7.52
N LEU A 238 13.85 8.11 -6.91
CA LEU A 238 12.58 8.22 -7.62
C LEU A 238 12.47 9.54 -8.39
N ARG A 239 12.95 10.65 -7.81
CA ARG A 239 12.99 11.96 -8.49
C ARG A 239 13.95 11.98 -9.65
N GLU A 240 15.11 11.37 -9.50
CA GLU A 240 16.12 11.29 -10.57
C GLU A 240 15.60 10.44 -11.73
N ALA A 241 15.07 9.26 -11.45
CA ALA A 241 14.49 8.36 -12.46
C ALA A 241 13.31 8.96 -13.23
N ALA A 242 12.59 9.92 -12.63
CA ALA A 242 11.49 10.63 -13.29
C ALA A 242 11.96 11.74 -14.26
N ARG A 243 13.25 12.09 -14.25
CA ARG A 243 13.86 13.11 -15.11
C ARG A 243 14.57 12.53 -16.34
N ALA A 244 14.84 11.22 -16.27
CA ALA A 244 15.50 10.46 -17.34
C ALA A 244 14.49 10.01 -18.41
#